data_1323c2005c571f82146480a54f0f92e2
#
_entry.id   1323c2005c571f82146480a54f0f92e2
#
_cell.length_a   1.000
_cell.length_b   1.000
_cell.length_c   1.000
_cell.angle_alpha   90.00
_cell.angle_beta   90.00
_cell.angle_gamma   90.00
#
_symmetry.space_group_name_H-M   'P 1'
#
loop_
_entity.id
_entity.type
_entity.pdbx_description
1 polymer ?
#
loop_
_entity_poly.entity_id
_entity_poly.type
_entity_poly.pdbx_seq_one_letter_code
_entity_poly.pdbx_strand_id
1 'polypeptide(L)'
;MKNLFPVAMLVASLIITSCGGGGTKTSNKENTFTGARGEVKLMTLDPGHFHAALVQKNMYDQISPEVFVFAPAGSDLEQHMKKIEGYNSRTENSTAWKEKVYTGTDYLEKMLAEKPGNVVVISGNNRIKTDYIKKSVEAGLNVLADKPMVISPEKFGELEEAFKIASEKKVLLYDIMTERYEITSILEKELSQIPALFGKLQMGTPEKPAVEKISVHYFYKQVSGSPLIRPAWFFDINQQGEGIVDVAAHLVDLVQWGCFPEMIIQKSDIEMISAKRWPTVLTIDEFKDVTKMNEFPEYLKENIKNGKLMEYANGEMTYKLKGVSVKVTAEWKYKAPEGAGDTHYSVTRGTLCNLEIRQGKDEKYTPTLYIKANKGTNLAILNSELENAIVKNKTNTGLSLEKINASTWKVSIPEKYKVGHEAHFGQVTEKFLGYLKDGKLPEWEVPNMIAKYYTTTSALKLARKSK
;
A
#
# COMPACT_ATOMS: atom_id res chain seq x y z
N MET A 1 61.18 20.96 45.24
CA MET A 1 62.22 21.69 44.52
C MET A 1 61.68 22.11 43.16
N LYS A 2 61.73 23.44 42.92
CA LYS A 2 61.59 24.15 41.62
C LYS A 2 60.25 24.08 40.91
N ASN A 3 59.35 25.05 41.09
CA ASN A 3 59.24 26.39 40.47
C ASN A 3 59.27 26.39 38.94
N LEU A 4 58.20 26.87 38.27
CA LEU A 4 58.14 28.22 37.63
C LEU A 4 56.89 28.38 36.78
N PHE A 5 56.05 29.27 37.13
CA PHE A 5 55.50 30.53 36.56
C PHE A 5 54.86 30.57 35.17
N PRO A 6 53.76 31.31 35.04
CA PRO A 6 52.96 31.43 33.82
C PRO A 6 53.40 32.57 32.95
N VAL A 7 53.23 32.45 31.64
CA VAL A 7 53.34 33.58 30.68
C VAL A 7 51.94 33.93 30.19
N ALA A 8 51.51 35.13 30.58
CA ALA A 8 50.35 35.80 30.02
C ALA A 8 50.73 36.40 28.67
N MET A 9 49.97 36.09 27.61
CA MET A 9 50.10 36.82 26.34
C MET A 9 48.78 37.54 26.06
N LEU A 10 48.86 38.87 26.16
CA LEU A 10 47.84 39.81 25.72
C LEU A 10 47.79 39.80 24.20
N VAL A 11 46.59 39.56 23.63
CA VAL A 11 46.36 39.84 22.20
C VAL A 11 45.24 40.86 22.08
N ALA A 12 45.60 41.97 21.50
CA ALA A 12 44.79 43.15 21.27
C ALA A 12 43.65 42.85 20.27
N SER A 13 42.45 43.31 20.62
CA SER A 13 41.28 43.31 19.76
C SER A 13 41.40 44.39 18.68
N LEU A 14 41.42 43.96 17.42
CA LEU A 14 41.11 44.86 16.29
C LEU A 14 39.64 44.70 15.93
N ILE A 15 38.86 45.72 16.18
CA ILE A 15 37.49 45.88 15.71
C ILE A 15 37.57 46.34 14.25
N ILE A 16 37.16 45.48 13.31
CA ILE A 16 36.89 45.91 11.93
C ILE A 16 35.36 45.93 11.76
N THR A 17 34.79 47.11 11.78
CA THR A 17 33.44 47.42 11.32
C THR A 17 33.40 47.28 9.80
N SER A 18 32.70 46.26 9.28
CA SER A 18 32.33 46.19 7.88
C SER A 18 30.82 46.31 7.78
N CYS A 19 30.34 47.42 7.27
CA CYS A 19 28.98 47.65 6.80
C CYS A 19 28.77 46.94 5.45
N GLY A 20 27.63 46.35 5.30
CA GLY A 20 26.99 46.21 3.98
C GLY A 20 26.63 44.81 3.52
N GLY A 21 25.36 44.61 3.34
CA GLY A 21 24.82 43.51 2.54
C GLY A 21 23.73 42.74 3.26
N GLY A 22 22.51 43.27 3.27
CA GLY A 22 21.32 42.53 3.67
C GLY A 22 21.02 41.42 2.67
N GLY A 23 21.62 40.25 2.86
CA GLY A 23 21.18 39.01 2.28
C GLY A 23 20.11 38.42 3.18
N THR A 24 18.87 38.44 2.76
CA THR A 24 17.79 37.65 3.34
C THR A 24 18.20 36.18 3.35
N LYS A 25 18.72 35.71 4.48
CA LYS A 25 18.81 34.28 4.75
C LYS A 25 17.38 33.75 4.78
N THR A 26 16.90 33.20 3.67
CA THR A 26 15.78 32.25 3.69
C THR A 26 16.19 31.14 4.64
N SER A 27 15.70 31.18 5.87
CA SER A 27 15.79 30.07 6.78
C SER A 27 15.00 28.94 6.14
N ASN A 28 15.68 27.93 5.62
CA ASN A 28 15.07 26.63 5.41
C ASN A 28 14.58 26.18 6.81
N LYS A 29 13.32 26.44 7.12
CA LYS A 29 12.65 25.79 8.23
C LYS A 29 12.73 24.29 7.92
N GLU A 30 13.53 23.55 8.67
CA GLU A 30 13.45 22.09 8.67
C GLU A 30 11.98 21.75 8.94
N ASN A 31 11.43 20.90 8.10
CA ASN A 31 10.02 20.49 8.17
C ASN A 31 9.89 19.45 9.30
N THR A 32 10.06 19.90 10.54
CA THR A 32 10.02 19.06 11.74
C THR A 32 8.60 19.02 12.28
N PHE A 33 7.93 17.88 12.08
CA PHE A 33 6.66 17.62 12.73
C PHE A 33 6.91 17.22 14.18
N THR A 34 6.08 17.76 15.08
CA THR A 34 6.19 17.49 16.52
C THR A 34 5.07 16.56 17.02
N GLY A 35 4.04 16.31 16.20
CA GLY A 35 2.81 15.66 16.55
C GLY A 35 1.78 16.64 17.16
N ALA A 36 1.99 17.95 17.00
CA ALA A 36 1.09 18.95 17.49
C ALA A 36 -0.26 18.93 16.74
N ARG A 37 -1.29 19.41 17.42
CA ARG A 37 -2.65 19.46 16.86
C ARG A 37 -2.72 20.36 15.63
N GLY A 38 -3.26 19.81 14.51
CA GLY A 38 -3.47 20.55 13.28
C GLY A 38 -2.18 20.91 12.52
N GLU A 39 -1.05 20.34 12.91
CA GLU A 39 0.27 20.57 12.28
C GLU A 39 0.35 20.02 10.87
N VAL A 40 -0.29 18.88 10.62
CA VAL A 40 -0.39 18.25 9.31
C VAL A 40 -1.54 18.88 8.53
N LYS A 41 -1.22 19.48 7.38
CA LYS A 41 -2.19 20.09 6.47
C LYS A 41 -2.24 19.28 5.19
N LEU A 42 -3.35 18.62 4.94
CA LEU A 42 -3.53 17.78 3.77
C LEU A 42 -3.82 18.61 2.51
N MET A 43 -3.24 18.17 1.42
CA MET A 43 -3.61 18.54 0.05
C MET A 43 -4.00 17.26 -0.69
N THR A 44 -5.23 17.16 -1.14
CA THR A 44 -5.72 16.04 -1.95
C THR A 44 -5.57 16.38 -3.41
N LEU A 45 -4.76 15.62 -4.14
CA LEU A 45 -4.47 15.85 -5.55
C LEU A 45 -5.20 14.83 -6.43
N ASP A 46 -6.08 15.32 -7.29
CA ASP A 46 -6.81 14.57 -8.33
C ASP A 46 -7.43 13.25 -7.82
N PRO A 47 -8.41 13.32 -6.90
CA PRO A 47 -8.96 12.17 -6.18
C PRO A 47 -9.93 11.34 -7.06
N GLY A 48 -9.40 10.62 -8.05
CA GLY A 48 -10.21 9.77 -8.96
C GLY A 48 -10.53 8.38 -8.42
N HIS A 49 -9.95 7.97 -7.28
CA HIS A 49 -10.23 6.70 -6.63
C HIS A 49 -10.81 6.93 -5.23
N PHE A 50 -11.79 6.11 -4.82
CA PHE A 50 -12.48 6.27 -3.53
C PHE A 50 -11.55 6.19 -2.31
N HIS A 51 -10.36 5.62 -2.46
CA HIS A 51 -9.34 5.55 -1.43
C HIS A 51 -8.88 6.94 -0.96
N ALA A 52 -8.92 7.96 -1.81
CA ALA A 52 -8.59 9.33 -1.41
C ALA A 52 -9.41 9.78 -0.19
N ALA A 53 -10.71 9.50 -0.22
CA ALA A 53 -11.60 9.84 0.88
C ALA A 53 -11.37 8.98 2.14
N LEU A 54 -10.85 7.76 2.02
CA LEU A 54 -10.62 6.88 3.16
C LEU A 54 -9.54 7.40 4.12
N VAL A 55 -8.60 8.20 3.63
CA VAL A 55 -7.62 8.91 4.48
C VAL A 55 -8.32 9.86 5.44
N GLN A 56 -9.47 10.40 5.03
CA GLN A 56 -10.30 11.34 5.79
C GLN A 56 -11.52 10.67 6.44
N LYS A 57 -11.59 9.33 6.49
CA LYS A 57 -12.73 8.63 7.11
C LYS A 57 -12.85 8.90 8.60
N ASN A 58 -11.75 9.20 9.27
CA ASN A 58 -11.68 9.55 10.69
C ASN A 58 -10.99 10.91 10.87
N MET A 59 -11.24 11.55 12.03
CA MET A 59 -10.46 12.72 12.45
C MET A 59 -9.19 12.25 13.17
N TYR A 60 -8.10 13.00 13.00
CA TYR A 60 -6.82 12.79 13.67
C TYR A 60 -6.38 14.13 14.28
N ASP A 61 -5.97 14.13 15.54
CA ASP A 61 -5.60 15.38 16.23
C ASP A 61 -4.47 16.13 15.53
N GLN A 62 -3.51 15.41 14.94
CA GLN A 62 -2.37 16.01 14.22
C GLN A 62 -2.77 16.63 12.87
N ILE A 63 -3.92 16.23 12.30
CA ILE A 63 -4.36 16.75 11.00
C ILE A 63 -5.29 17.95 11.19
N SER A 64 -5.00 19.03 10.47
CA SER A 64 -5.91 20.19 10.38
C SER A 64 -7.25 19.74 9.78
N PRO A 65 -8.39 20.18 10.31
CA PRO A 65 -9.68 19.90 9.70
C PRO A 65 -9.88 20.59 8.34
N GLU A 66 -9.05 21.59 8.01
CA GLU A 66 -9.04 22.23 6.70
C GLU A 66 -8.16 21.44 5.73
N VAL A 67 -8.75 21.00 4.62
CA VAL A 67 -8.08 20.21 3.57
C VAL A 67 -8.21 20.94 2.24
N PHE A 68 -7.12 21.00 1.49
CA PHE A 68 -7.09 21.64 0.17
C PHE A 68 -7.20 20.58 -0.92
N VAL A 69 -8.17 20.71 -1.80
CA VAL A 69 -8.39 19.76 -2.92
C VAL A 69 -8.05 20.45 -4.23
N PHE A 70 -7.12 19.86 -4.97
CA PHE A 70 -6.68 20.33 -6.27
C PHE A 70 -6.98 19.27 -7.32
N ALA A 71 -7.95 19.51 -8.18
CA ALA A 71 -8.42 18.55 -9.18
C ALA A 71 -9.09 19.23 -10.36
N PRO A 72 -9.18 18.57 -11.52
CA PRO A 72 -10.09 19.04 -12.57
C PRO A 72 -11.55 18.90 -12.11
N ALA A 73 -12.42 19.75 -12.60
CA ALA A 73 -13.86 19.58 -12.40
C ALA A 73 -14.34 18.29 -13.09
N GLY A 74 -15.23 17.54 -12.44
CA GLY A 74 -15.80 16.32 -13.01
C GLY A 74 -16.30 15.33 -11.97
N SER A 75 -16.79 14.19 -12.47
CA SER A 75 -17.44 13.16 -11.66
C SER A 75 -16.56 12.57 -10.56
N ASP A 76 -15.25 12.48 -10.79
CA ASP A 76 -14.31 11.91 -9.83
C ASP A 76 -14.20 12.81 -8.57
N LEU A 77 -14.05 14.12 -8.80
CA LEU A 77 -14.07 15.11 -7.71
C LEU A 77 -15.43 15.14 -6.99
N GLU A 78 -16.54 15.12 -7.74
CA GLU A 78 -17.89 15.12 -7.16
C GLU A 78 -18.12 13.91 -6.26
N GLN A 79 -17.66 12.72 -6.67
CA GLN A 79 -17.75 11.49 -5.88
C GLN A 79 -16.88 11.57 -4.62
N HIS A 80 -15.69 12.16 -4.70
CA HIS A 80 -14.83 12.41 -3.55
C HIS A 80 -15.53 13.31 -2.54
N MET A 81 -16.01 14.49 -2.98
CA MET A 81 -16.70 15.45 -2.12
C MET A 81 -17.94 14.86 -1.46
N LYS A 82 -18.74 14.08 -2.19
CA LYS A 82 -19.91 13.39 -1.64
C LYS A 82 -19.54 12.40 -0.52
N LYS A 83 -18.38 11.71 -0.63
CA LYS A 83 -17.91 10.81 0.44
C LYS A 83 -17.50 11.58 1.68
N ILE A 84 -16.79 12.70 1.53
CA ILE A 84 -16.40 13.56 2.67
C ILE A 84 -17.64 14.13 3.37
N GLU A 85 -18.62 14.61 2.59
CA GLU A 85 -19.90 15.06 3.16
C GLU A 85 -20.61 13.93 3.93
N GLY A 86 -20.61 12.71 3.38
CA GLY A 86 -21.14 11.51 4.04
C GLY A 86 -20.43 11.22 5.37
N TYR A 87 -19.12 11.41 5.47
CA TYR A 87 -18.39 11.24 6.73
C TYR A 87 -18.70 12.35 7.73
N ASN A 88 -18.88 13.58 7.26
CA ASN A 88 -19.24 14.72 8.11
C ASN A 88 -20.68 14.62 8.67
N SER A 89 -21.60 14.02 7.91
CA SER A 89 -23.03 13.98 8.24
C SER A 89 -23.51 12.69 8.91
N ARG A 90 -22.66 11.65 9.01
CA ARG A 90 -23.05 10.37 9.63
C ARG A 90 -23.32 10.56 11.14
N THR A 91 -24.23 9.73 11.68
CA THR A 91 -24.64 9.83 13.09
C THR A 91 -23.57 9.33 14.07
N GLU A 92 -22.78 8.33 13.66
CA GLU A 92 -21.71 7.77 14.48
C GLU A 92 -20.35 8.14 13.93
N ASN A 93 -19.44 8.56 14.81
CA ASN A 93 -18.07 8.95 14.45
C ASN A 93 -18.03 10.00 13.32
N SER A 94 -18.94 10.98 13.35
CA SER A 94 -18.95 12.09 12.38
C SER A 94 -17.62 12.81 12.36
N THR A 95 -17.23 13.25 11.16
CA THR A 95 -16.02 14.07 10.97
C THR A 95 -16.41 15.56 10.85
N ALA A 96 -15.40 16.42 10.75
CA ALA A 96 -15.61 17.88 10.64
C ALA A 96 -14.65 18.49 9.61
N TRP A 97 -14.44 17.77 8.50
CA TRP A 97 -13.57 18.21 7.42
C TRP A 97 -14.13 19.44 6.70
N LYS A 98 -13.25 20.35 6.32
CA LYS A 98 -13.56 21.59 5.61
C LYS A 98 -12.73 21.66 4.34
N GLU A 99 -13.34 21.23 3.24
CA GLU A 99 -12.66 21.16 1.94
C GLU A 99 -12.58 22.56 1.29
N LYS A 100 -11.37 22.94 0.88
CA LYS A 100 -11.12 24.10 0.01
C LYS A 100 -10.75 23.60 -1.37
N VAL A 101 -11.69 23.67 -2.30
CA VAL A 101 -11.58 23.05 -3.62
C VAL A 101 -11.11 24.07 -4.65
N TYR A 102 -10.12 23.69 -5.45
CA TYR A 102 -9.69 24.40 -6.65
C TYR A 102 -9.79 23.48 -7.89
N THR A 103 -10.50 23.97 -8.92
CA THR A 103 -10.82 23.18 -10.12
C THR A 103 -10.30 23.79 -11.44
N GLY A 104 -9.33 24.71 -11.37
CA GLY A 104 -8.69 25.27 -12.58
C GLY A 104 -7.92 24.20 -13.35
N THR A 105 -7.72 24.43 -14.65
CA THR A 105 -6.91 23.53 -15.50
C THR A 105 -5.44 23.46 -15.07
N ASP A 106 -4.99 24.44 -14.30
CA ASP A 106 -3.66 24.60 -13.70
C ASP A 106 -3.61 24.10 -12.24
N TYR A 107 -4.50 23.19 -11.84
CA TYR A 107 -4.64 22.72 -10.45
C TYR A 107 -3.34 22.20 -9.85
N LEU A 108 -2.53 21.50 -10.64
CA LEU A 108 -1.23 20.97 -10.18
C LEU A 108 -0.23 22.11 -9.97
N GLU A 109 -0.07 22.96 -10.96
CA GLU A 109 0.84 24.11 -10.92
C GLU A 109 0.51 25.04 -9.76
N LYS A 110 -0.77 25.29 -9.53
CA LYS A 110 -1.27 26.09 -8.42
C LYS A 110 -0.95 25.43 -7.07
N MET A 111 -1.21 24.13 -6.91
CA MET A 111 -0.85 23.41 -5.69
C MET A 111 0.65 23.52 -5.39
N LEU A 112 1.48 23.30 -6.41
CA LEU A 112 2.94 23.33 -6.29
C LEU A 112 3.51 24.73 -6.02
N ALA A 113 2.84 25.77 -6.51
CA ALA A 113 3.23 27.17 -6.30
C ALA A 113 2.82 27.68 -4.92
N GLU A 114 1.57 27.45 -4.51
CA GLU A 114 1.00 27.98 -3.27
C GLU A 114 1.38 27.16 -2.03
N LYS A 115 1.44 25.82 -2.15
CA LYS A 115 1.77 24.89 -1.07
C LYS A 115 0.99 25.21 0.23
N PRO A 116 -0.35 25.24 0.20
CA PRO A 116 -1.13 25.59 1.37
C PRO A 116 -1.10 24.51 2.46
N GLY A 117 -0.60 23.31 2.11
CA GLY A 117 -0.39 22.18 3.00
C GLY A 117 1.05 21.68 3.00
N ASN A 118 1.29 20.59 3.71
CA ASN A 118 2.61 19.98 3.87
C ASN A 118 2.63 18.45 3.60
N VAL A 119 1.46 17.87 3.33
CA VAL A 119 1.29 16.47 2.92
C VAL A 119 0.35 16.41 1.72
N VAL A 120 0.79 15.77 0.65
CA VAL A 120 -0.02 15.50 -0.54
C VAL A 120 -0.55 14.08 -0.48
N VAL A 121 -1.88 13.92 -0.54
CA VAL A 121 -2.55 12.63 -0.70
C VAL A 121 -2.84 12.43 -2.18
N ILE A 122 -2.34 11.33 -2.76
CA ILE A 122 -2.49 11.00 -4.18
C ILE A 122 -3.19 9.64 -4.30
N SER A 123 -4.44 9.64 -4.74
CA SER A 123 -5.24 8.44 -4.97
C SER A 123 -6.24 8.69 -6.10
N GLY A 124 -5.84 8.38 -7.32
CA GLY A 124 -6.62 8.63 -8.51
C GLY A 124 -6.09 7.84 -9.70
N ASN A 125 -6.11 8.45 -10.88
CA ASN A 125 -5.65 7.85 -12.12
C ASN A 125 -4.16 7.47 -12.04
N ASN A 126 -3.86 6.19 -12.22
CA ASN A 126 -2.51 5.67 -12.01
C ASN A 126 -1.53 6.06 -13.13
N ARG A 127 -2.03 6.42 -14.33
CA ARG A 127 -1.20 6.84 -15.46
C ARG A 127 -0.30 8.03 -15.14
N ILE A 128 -0.86 9.01 -14.42
CA ILE A 128 -0.18 10.28 -14.11
C ILE A 128 0.35 10.32 -12.67
N LYS A 129 0.06 9.29 -11.87
CA LYS A 129 0.40 9.25 -10.44
C LYS A 129 1.91 9.39 -10.20
N THR A 130 2.75 8.70 -10.98
CA THR A 130 4.22 8.79 -10.82
C THR A 130 4.72 10.23 -11.04
N ASP A 131 4.15 10.94 -12.02
CA ASP A 131 4.49 12.35 -12.29
C ASP A 131 4.06 13.26 -11.12
N TYR A 132 2.86 13.04 -10.57
CA TYR A 132 2.37 13.78 -9.40
C TYR A 132 3.26 13.55 -8.18
N ILE A 133 3.66 12.30 -7.93
CA ILE A 133 4.58 11.93 -6.85
C ILE A 133 5.90 12.70 -7.03
N LYS A 134 6.52 12.59 -8.20
CA LYS A 134 7.82 13.21 -8.48
C LYS A 134 7.75 14.74 -8.30
N LYS A 135 6.79 15.42 -8.93
CA LYS A 135 6.62 16.88 -8.83
C LYS A 135 6.34 17.33 -7.39
N SER A 136 5.60 16.54 -6.62
CA SER A 136 5.33 16.87 -5.21
C SER A 136 6.58 16.79 -4.33
N VAL A 137 7.40 15.74 -4.48
CA VAL A 137 8.66 15.64 -3.71
C VAL A 137 9.70 16.65 -4.19
N GLU A 138 9.77 16.98 -5.48
CA GLU A 138 10.60 18.07 -6.03
C GLU A 138 10.24 19.42 -5.39
N ALA A 139 8.96 19.64 -5.15
CA ALA A 139 8.45 20.82 -4.47
C ALA A 139 8.73 20.83 -2.94
N GLY A 140 9.29 19.75 -2.38
CA GLY A 140 9.60 19.63 -0.95
C GLY A 140 8.37 19.28 -0.11
N LEU A 141 7.40 18.56 -0.66
CA LEU A 141 6.18 18.12 0.01
C LEU A 141 6.27 16.65 0.40
N ASN A 142 5.76 16.30 1.58
CA ASN A 142 5.57 14.90 1.95
C ASN A 142 4.43 14.30 1.13
N VAL A 143 4.55 13.03 0.76
CA VAL A 143 3.59 12.35 -0.10
C VAL A 143 3.10 11.05 0.54
N LEU A 144 1.79 10.92 0.65
CA LEU A 144 1.09 9.68 0.97
C LEU A 144 0.32 9.24 -0.29
N ALA A 145 0.86 8.26 -1.01
CA ALA A 145 0.33 7.82 -2.28
C ALA A 145 -0.37 6.47 -2.19
N ASP A 146 -1.54 6.36 -2.79
CA ASP A 146 -2.20 5.06 -2.95
C ASP A 146 -1.41 4.17 -3.93
N LYS A 147 -1.46 2.87 -3.68
CA LYS A 147 -0.90 1.88 -4.62
C LYS A 147 -1.74 1.79 -5.91
N PRO A 148 -1.14 1.39 -7.03
CA PRO A 148 0.29 1.35 -7.29
C PRO A 148 0.87 2.75 -7.54
N MET A 149 2.10 2.98 -7.13
CA MET A 149 2.78 4.25 -7.42
C MET A 149 3.23 4.36 -8.88
N VAL A 150 3.37 3.22 -9.55
CA VAL A 150 3.76 3.11 -10.97
C VAL A 150 3.12 1.88 -11.59
N ILE A 151 2.63 2.02 -12.83
CA ILE A 151 1.94 0.95 -13.57
C ILE A 151 2.68 0.48 -14.82
N SER A 152 3.75 1.15 -15.22
CA SER A 152 4.48 0.77 -16.43
C SER A 152 5.99 0.61 -16.16
N PRO A 153 6.65 -0.34 -16.86
CA PRO A 153 8.10 -0.51 -16.76
C PRO A 153 8.89 0.74 -17.16
N GLU A 154 8.34 1.53 -18.08
CA GLU A 154 8.96 2.74 -18.63
C GLU A 154 9.05 3.86 -17.58
N LYS A 155 8.03 3.96 -16.71
CA LYS A 155 7.95 4.96 -15.65
C LYS A 155 8.64 4.56 -14.34
N PHE A 156 9.14 3.31 -14.23
CA PHE A 156 9.78 2.84 -13.00
C PHE A 156 11.00 3.68 -12.60
N GLY A 157 11.83 4.09 -13.57
CA GLY A 157 12.98 4.94 -13.31
C GLY A 157 12.61 6.32 -12.73
N GLU A 158 11.47 6.88 -13.12
CA GLU A 158 10.96 8.14 -12.56
C GLU A 158 10.54 7.98 -11.09
N LEU A 159 9.98 6.82 -10.72
CA LEU A 159 9.66 6.51 -9.32
C LEU A 159 10.93 6.37 -8.47
N GLU A 160 11.97 5.69 -8.97
CA GLU A 160 13.27 5.62 -8.27
C GLU A 160 13.86 7.01 -8.04
N GLU A 161 13.80 7.88 -9.06
CA GLU A 161 14.26 9.26 -8.94
C GLU A 161 13.42 10.04 -7.91
N ALA A 162 12.11 9.84 -7.86
CA ALA A 162 11.25 10.48 -6.85
C ALA A 162 11.65 10.09 -5.42
N PHE A 163 11.98 8.82 -5.15
CA PHE A 163 12.50 8.39 -3.84
C PHE A 163 13.83 9.04 -3.50
N LYS A 164 14.74 9.14 -4.49
CA LYS A 164 16.03 9.82 -4.31
C LYS A 164 15.81 11.30 -3.96
N ILE A 165 14.98 12.01 -4.70
CA ILE A 165 14.65 13.42 -4.46
C ILE A 165 13.98 13.60 -3.09
N ALA A 166 13.07 12.72 -2.70
CA ALA A 166 12.44 12.77 -1.38
C ALA A 166 13.50 12.70 -0.26
N SER A 167 14.47 11.79 -0.40
CA SER A 167 15.61 11.70 0.54
C SER A 167 16.45 12.97 0.58
N GLU A 168 16.81 13.53 -0.58
CA GLU A 168 17.59 14.76 -0.70
C GLU A 168 16.86 15.98 -0.11
N LYS A 169 15.54 16.05 -0.30
CA LYS A 169 14.66 17.10 0.23
C LYS A 169 14.26 16.90 1.69
N LYS A 170 14.60 15.74 2.28
CA LYS A 170 14.18 15.32 3.63
C LYS A 170 12.67 15.34 3.81
N VAL A 171 11.94 14.86 2.80
CA VAL A 171 10.49 14.64 2.85
C VAL A 171 10.16 13.16 2.76
N LEU A 172 9.01 12.77 3.28
CA LEU A 172 8.57 11.38 3.25
C LEU A 172 7.76 11.10 1.98
N LEU A 173 8.09 10.01 1.31
CA LEU A 173 7.30 9.40 0.25
C LEU A 173 6.93 7.99 0.71
N TYR A 174 5.63 7.76 0.94
CA TYR A 174 5.13 6.51 1.49
C TYR A 174 3.89 6.04 0.73
N ASP A 175 3.77 4.72 0.53
CA ASP A 175 2.59 4.14 -0.09
C ASP A 175 1.59 3.55 0.90
N ILE A 176 0.33 3.50 0.49
CA ILE A 176 -0.77 2.99 1.30
C ILE A 176 -0.88 1.48 1.11
N MET A 177 -0.33 0.70 2.07
CA MET A 177 -0.38 -0.75 2.09
C MET A 177 -1.28 -1.26 3.21
N THR A 178 -2.56 -1.39 2.93
CA THR A 178 -3.62 -1.76 3.89
C THR A 178 -3.55 -3.20 4.36
N GLU A 179 -3.14 -4.13 3.49
CA GLU A 179 -3.16 -5.57 3.78
C GLU A 179 -2.18 -6.01 4.87
N ARG A 180 -1.20 -5.16 5.21
CA ARG A 180 -0.32 -5.36 6.37
C ARG A 180 -1.07 -5.31 7.71
N TYR A 181 -2.25 -4.69 7.75
CA TYR A 181 -3.07 -4.52 8.96
C TYR A 181 -4.18 -5.55 9.10
N GLU A 182 -4.37 -6.41 8.08
CA GLU A 182 -5.28 -7.53 8.20
C GLU A 182 -4.73 -8.53 9.24
N ILE A 183 -5.58 -8.92 10.22
CA ILE A 183 -5.14 -9.68 11.40
C ILE A 183 -4.52 -11.03 11.04
N THR A 184 -5.00 -11.72 9.99
CA THR A 184 -4.40 -13.00 9.58
C THR A 184 -3.02 -12.80 8.96
N SER A 185 -2.78 -11.68 8.26
CA SER A 185 -1.45 -11.30 7.74
C SER A 185 -0.48 -10.99 8.88
N ILE A 186 -0.94 -10.28 9.93
CA ILE A 186 -0.16 -9.99 11.12
C ILE A 186 0.25 -11.30 11.81
N LEU A 187 -0.70 -12.19 12.03
CA LEU A 187 -0.44 -13.48 12.68
C LEU A 187 0.42 -14.40 11.82
N GLU A 188 0.24 -14.44 10.49
CA GLU A 188 1.12 -15.17 9.57
C GLU A 188 2.56 -14.71 9.73
N LYS A 189 2.80 -13.40 9.74
CA LYS A 189 4.12 -12.81 9.97
C LYS A 189 4.67 -13.20 11.34
N GLU A 190 3.94 -12.98 12.44
CA GLU A 190 4.39 -13.26 13.80
C GLU A 190 4.76 -14.74 13.98
N LEU A 191 3.90 -15.66 13.54
CA LEU A 191 4.13 -17.10 13.67
C LEU A 191 5.31 -17.58 12.82
N SER A 192 5.53 -17.00 11.65
CA SER A 192 6.66 -17.34 10.78
C SER A 192 8.03 -16.98 11.40
N GLN A 193 8.05 -16.08 12.39
CA GLN A 193 9.27 -15.66 13.09
C GLN A 193 9.57 -16.51 14.35
N ILE A 194 8.77 -17.54 14.66
CA ILE A 194 8.99 -18.43 15.80
C ILE A 194 9.69 -19.73 15.34
N PRO A 195 11.01 -19.88 15.54
CA PRO A 195 11.75 -21.03 15.01
C PRO A 195 11.27 -22.38 15.54
N ALA A 196 10.81 -22.45 16.79
CA ALA A 196 10.30 -23.69 17.39
C ALA A 196 8.93 -24.12 16.84
N LEU A 197 8.19 -23.18 16.23
CA LEU A 197 6.89 -23.42 15.61
C LEU A 197 7.01 -23.60 14.09
N PHE A 198 7.62 -22.64 13.40
CA PHE A 198 7.67 -22.57 11.94
C PHE A 198 8.93 -23.24 11.37
N GLY A 199 10.00 -23.27 12.14
CA GLY A 199 11.33 -23.66 11.69
C GLY A 199 11.98 -22.54 10.88
N LYS A 200 12.38 -22.84 9.65
CA LYS A 200 12.93 -21.89 8.68
C LYS A 200 12.03 -21.84 7.45
N LEU A 201 11.93 -20.68 6.85
CA LEU A 201 11.26 -20.53 5.54
C LEU A 201 11.97 -21.46 4.53
N GLN A 202 11.16 -22.27 3.82
CA GLN A 202 11.70 -23.15 2.77
C GLN A 202 12.16 -22.33 1.57
N MET A 203 13.07 -22.88 0.77
CA MET A 203 13.48 -22.25 -0.48
C MET A 203 12.44 -22.46 -1.59
N GLY A 204 11.77 -23.61 -1.61
CA GLY A 204 10.82 -23.98 -2.64
C GLY A 204 11.43 -24.16 -4.04
N THR A 205 10.58 -24.42 -5.02
CA THR A 205 10.90 -24.45 -6.45
C THR A 205 9.83 -23.67 -7.22
N PRO A 206 10.01 -23.33 -8.49
CA PRO A 206 8.98 -22.67 -9.28
C PRO A 206 7.65 -23.45 -9.35
N GLU A 207 7.70 -24.79 -9.36
CA GLU A 207 6.55 -25.70 -9.42
C GLU A 207 5.88 -25.86 -8.03
N LYS A 208 6.68 -25.73 -6.95
CA LYS A 208 6.22 -25.77 -5.57
C LYS A 208 6.87 -24.62 -4.79
N PRO A 209 6.38 -23.39 -4.97
CA PRO A 209 6.98 -22.22 -4.34
C PRO A 209 6.87 -22.30 -2.82
N ALA A 210 7.85 -21.71 -2.12
CA ALA A 210 7.81 -21.63 -0.66
C ALA A 210 6.72 -20.66 -0.20
N VAL A 211 6.45 -19.61 -0.99
CA VAL A 211 5.37 -18.66 -0.73
C VAL A 211 4.48 -18.55 -1.96
N GLU A 212 3.18 -18.73 -1.76
CA GLU A 212 2.19 -18.56 -2.81
C GLU A 212 1.06 -17.69 -2.28
N LYS A 213 0.69 -16.66 -3.05
CA LYS A 213 -0.43 -15.77 -2.72
C LYS A 213 -1.31 -15.57 -3.95
N ILE A 214 -2.61 -15.82 -3.80
CA ILE A 214 -3.62 -15.73 -4.87
C ILE A 214 -4.75 -14.85 -4.36
N SER A 215 -5.14 -13.84 -5.13
CA SER A 215 -6.29 -13.00 -4.82
C SER A 215 -7.23 -12.91 -6.02
N VAL A 216 -8.52 -13.11 -5.79
CA VAL A 216 -9.56 -13.02 -6.81
C VAL A 216 -10.55 -11.94 -6.43
N HIS A 217 -10.72 -10.97 -7.32
CA HIS A 217 -11.62 -9.84 -7.17
C HIS A 217 -12.74 -9.88 -8.20
N TYR A 218 -13.73 -9.00 -7.99
CA TYR A 218 -14.86 -8.88 -8.91
C TYR A 218 -15.09 -7.43 -9.30
N PHE A 219 -15.36 -7.17 -10.58
CA PHE A 219 -15.70 -5.84 -11.06
C PHE A 219 -17.04 -5.38 -10.49
N TYR A 220 -18.04 -6.24 -10.60
CA TYR A 220 -19.34 -6.00 -10.00
C TYR A 220 -19.35 -6.46 -8.54
N LYS A 221 -19.47 -5.51 -7.63
CA LYS A 221 -19.60 -5.74 -6.19
C LYS A 221 -20.77 -4.95 -5.64
N GLN A 222 -21.32 -5.45 -4.54
CA GLN A 222 -22.17 -4.67 -3.66
C GLN A 222 -21.34 -4.18 -2.46
N VAL A 223 -21.40 -2.88 -2.17
CA VAL A 223 -20.77 -2.25 -1.01
C VAL A 223 -21.84 -1.53 -0.23
N SER A 224 -22.00 -1.86 1.04
CA SER A 224 -23.06 -1.28 1.90
C SER A 224 -24.46 -1.34 1.28
N GLY A 225 -24.80 -2.47 0.64
CA GLY A 225 -26.13 -2.72 0.05
C GLY A 225 -26.38 -2.05 -1.31
N SER A 226 -25.39 -1.37 -1.90
CA SER A 226 -25.51 -0.72 -3.20
C SER A 226 -24.42 -1.19 -4.16
N PRO A 227 -24.69 -1.30 -5.49
CA PRO A 227 -23.68 -1.62 -6.48
C PRO A 227 -22.55 -0.57 -6.48
N LEU A 228 -21.32 -1.03 -6.42
CA LEU A 228 -20.16 -0.16 -6.60
C LEU A 228 -20.06 0.27 -8.06
N ILE A 229 -20.19 1.55 -8.32
CA ILE A 229 -19.99 2.12 -9.66
C ILE A 229 -18.52 2.48 -9.81
N ARG A 230 -17.90 1.99 -10.88
CA ARG A 230 -16.51 2.27 -11.23
C ARG A 230 -16.44 3.32 -12.34
N PRO A 231 -15.48 4.25 -12.28
CA PRO A 231 -15.24 5.14 -13.41
C PRO A 231 -14.81 4.32 -14.63
N ALA A 232 -15.19 4.75 -15.83
CA ALA A 232 -14.87 3.99 -17.04
C ALA A 232 -13.36 3.88 -17.31
N TRP A 233 -12.56 4.87 -16.89
CA TRP A 233 -11.11 4.83 -17.02
C TRP A 233 -10.46 3.70 -16.20
N PHE A 234 -11.15 3.16 -15.19
CA PHE A 234 -10.70 1.98 -14.42
C PHE A 234 -10.48 0.76 -15.33
N PHE A 235 -11.19 0.69 -16.46
CA PHE A 235 -11.10 -0.40 -17.43
C PHE A 235 -10.09 -0.13 -18.56
N ASP A 236 -9.33 0.95 -18.46
CA ASP A 236 -8.21 1.24 -19.35
C ASP A 236 -6.88 0.88 -18.67
N ILE A 237 -6.25 -0.17 -19.18
CA ILE A 237 -4.94 -0.62 -18.66
C ILE A 237 -3.84 0.44 -18.72
N ASN A 238 -4.00 1.48 -19.57
CA ASN A 238 -3.08 2.60 -19.63
C ASN A 238 -3.35 3.64 -18.53
N GLN A 239 -4.52 3.61 -17.90
CA GLN A 239 -4.92 4.51 -16.83
C GLN A 239 -4.93 3.83 -15.47
N GLN A 240 -5.51 2.64 -15.36
CA GLN A 240 -5.56 1.86 -14.11
C GLN A 240 -4.29 1.02 -13.91
N GLY A 241 -3.74 0.48 -14.99
CA GLY A 241 -2.71 -0.54 -14.94
C GLY A 241 -3.30 -1.96 -15.05
N GLU A 242 -2.48 -2.89 -15.50
CA GLU A 242 -2.86 -4.31 -15.56
C GLU A 242 -2.86 -4.94 -14.16
N GLY A 243 -3.62 -6.02 -13.94
CA GLY A 243 -3.71 -6.68 -12.64
C GLY A 243 -2.36 -7.10 -12.04
N ILE A 244 -1.38 -7.39 -12.90
CA ILE A 244 -0.02 -7.76 -12.50
C ILE A 244 0.76 -6.61 -11.84
N VAL A 245 0.37 -5.35 -12.06
CA VAL A 245 0.98 -4.16 -11.42
C VAL A 245 0.06 -3.50 -10.39
N ASP A 246 -1.26 -3.73 -10.47
CA ASP A 246 -2.22 -3.17 -9.53
C ASP A 246 -2.39 -4.05 -8.28
N VAL A 247 -3.23 -5.08 -8.34
CA VAL A 247 -3.52 -5.95 -7.17
C VAL A 247 -2.29 -6.72 -6.72
N ALA A 248 -1.47 -7.20 -7.65
CA ALA A 248 -0.28 -7.96 -7.30
C ALA A 248 0.72 -7.14 -6.44
N ALA A 249 0.67 -5.80 -6.46
CA ALA A 249 1.50 -4.97 -5.58
C ALA A 249 1.26 -5.27 -4.09
N HIS A 250 0.01 -5.47 -3.67
CA HIS A 250 -0.31 -5.90 -2.31
C HIS A 250 0.31 -7.26 -1.96
N LEU A 251 0.22 -8.21 -2.88
CA LEU A 251 0.70 -9.58 -2.64
C LEU A 251 2.22 -9.63 -2.57
N VAL A 252 2.92 -8.88 -3.43
CA VAL A 252 4.37 -8.73 -3.38
C VAL A 252 4.80 -8.05 -2.08
N ASP A 253 4.08 -7.01 -1.66
CA ASP A 253 4.32 -6.33 -0.39
C ASP A 253 4.21 -7.27 0.81
N LEU A 254 3.14 -8.07 0.86
CA LEU A 254 2.93 -9.06 1.93
C LEU A 254 4.02 -10.14 1.98
N VAL A 255 4.57 -10.55 0.81
CA VAL A 255 5.72 -11.47 0.77
C VAL A 255 6.94 -10.82 1.40
N GLN A 256 7.27 -9.59 1.00
CA GLN A 256 8.41 -8.85 1.55
C GLN A 256 8.26 -8.62 3.06
N TRP A 257 7.14 -8.04 3.46
CA TRP A 257 6.86 -7.66 4.84
C TRP A 257 6.69 -8.85 5.79
N GLY A 258 6.05 -9.94 5.33
CA GLY A 258 5.77 -11.12 6.15
C GLY A 258 6.95 -12.09 6.25
N CYS A 259 7.63 -12.35 5.12
CA CYS A 259 8.68 -13.36 5.07
C CYS A 259 10.08 -12.82 5.36
N PHE A 260 10.30 -11.52 5.17
CA PHE A 260 11.59 -10.84 5.36
C PHE A 260 11.42 -9.56 6.22
N PRO A 261 10.83 -9.68 7.42
CA PRO A 261 10.48 -8.52 8.24
C PRO A 261 11.72 -7.68 8.57
N GLU A 262 11.61 -6.36 8.34
CA GLU A 262 12.64 -5.36 8.63
C GLU A 262 13.97 -5.56 7.87
N MET A 263 14.01 -6.49 6.91
CA MET A 263 15.18 -6.70 6.06
C MET A 263 15.13 -5.76 4.86
N ILE A 264 16.26 -5.14 4.56
CA ILE A 264 16.43 -4.39 3.31
C ILE A 264 16.45 -5.36 2.14
N ILE A 265 15.57 -5.11 1.16
CA ILE A 265 15.48 -5.86 -0.08
C ILE A 265 15.94 -4.95 -1.22
N GLN A 266 16.93 -5.44 -1.98
CA GLN A 266 17.46 -4.77 -3.16
C GLN A 266 16.87 -5.38 -4.43
N LYS A 267 16.90 -4.66 -5.54
CA LYS A 267 16.51 -5.20 -6.86
C LYS A 267 17.32 -6.45 -7.24
N SER A 268 18.58 -6.53 -6.82
CA SER A 268 19.46 -7.70 -7.01
C SER A 268 19.03 -8.95 -6.25
N ASP A 269 18.19 -8.82 -5.22
CA ASP A 269 17.62 -9.95 -4.47
C ASP A 269 16.47 -10.63 -5.22
N ILE A 270 16.04 -10.05 -6.36
CA ILE A 270 14.86 -10.47 -7.14
C ILE A 270 15.33 -11.10 -8.46
N GLU A 271 14.98 -12.36 -8.66
CA GLU A 271 15.20 -13.11 -9.91
C GLU A 271 13.83 -13.46 -10.51
N MET A 272 13.43 -12.78 -11.60
CA MET A 272 12.17 -13.08 -12.28
C MET A 272 12.30 -14.36 -13.09
N ILE A 273 11.44 -15.35 -12.84
CA ILE A 273 11.43 -16.66 -13.51
C ILE A 273 10.42 -16.67 -14.65
N SER A 274 9.17 -16.35 -14.37
CA SER A 274 8.11 -16.31 -15.37
C SER A 274 7.02 -15.31 -14.99
N ALA A 275 6.33 -14.81 -16.01
CA ALA A 275 5.15 -14.00 -15.82
C ALA A 275 4.19 -14.19 -16.98
N LYS A 276 2.90 -14.12 -16.69
CA LYS A 276 1.82 -14.16 -17.70
C LYS A 276 0.69 -13.21 -17.32
N ARG A 277 -0.04 -12.81 -18.34
CA ARG A 277 -1.19 -11.93 -18.25
C ARG A 277 -2.32 -12.46 -19.13
N TRP A 278 -3.55 -12.25 -18.73
CA TRP A 278 -4.72 -12.62 -19.54
C TRP A 278 -5.88 -11.69 -19.25
N PRO A 279 -6.81 -11.51 -20.21
CA PRO A 279 -7.93 -10.63 -20.02
C PRO A 279 -9.09 -11.32 -19.32
N THR A 280 -9.87 -10.52 -18.60
CA THR A 280 -11.28 -10.80 -18.35
C THR A 280 -12.08 -10.19 -19.48
N VAL A 281 -12.93 -10.99 -20.11
CA VAL A 281 -13.73 -10.56 -21.27
C VAL A 281 -15.04 -9.99 -20.75
N LEU A 282 -15.34 -8.72 -21.08
CA LEU A 282 -16.57 -8.04 -20.70
C LEU A 282 -17.43 -7.72 -21.92
N THR A 283 -18.70 -8.04 -21.86
CA THR A 283 -19.71 -7.55 -22.80
C THR A 283 -20.07 -6.10 -22.50
N ILE A 284 -20.75 -5.44 -23.43
CA ILE A 284 -21.22 -4.07 -23.20
C ILE A 284 -22.23 -4.00 -22.03
N ASP A 285 -23.07 -5.02 -21.86
CA ASP A 285 -24.03 -5.06 -20.76
C ASP A 285 -23.33 -5.20 -19.41
N GLU A 286 -22.31 -6.06 -19.32
CA GLU A 286 -21.48 -6.22 -18.12
C GLU A 286 -20.71 -4.93 -17.80
N PHE A 287 -20.17 -4.24 -18.82
CA PHE A 287 -19.52 -2.95 -18.66
C PHE A 287 -20.49 -1.87 -18.17
N LYS A 288 -21.69 -1.80 -18.77
CA LYS A 288 -22.78 -0.92 -18.32
C LYS A 288 -23.19 -1.16 -16.89
N ASP A 289 -23.26 -2.42 -16.46
CA ASP A 289 -23.61 -2.76 -15.08
C ASP A 289 -22.67 -2.13 -14.07
N VAL A 290 -21.38 -2.09 -14.36
CA VAL A 290 -20.34 -1.61 -13.45
C VAL A 290 -19.99 -0.13 -13.60
N THR A 291 -20.21 0.45 -14.81
CA THR A 291 -19.84 1.86 -15.08
C THR A 291 -21.03 2.79 -15.25
N LYS A 292 -22.21 2.25 -15.55
CA LYS A 292 -23.42 2.94 -16.00
C LYS A 292 -23.31 3.60 -17.38
N MET A 293 -22.25 3.31 -18.15
CA MET A 293 -22.10 3.76 -19.52
C MET A 293 -22.76 2.80 -20.51
N ASN A 294 -23.41 3.32 -21.55
CA ASN A 294 -24.11 2.53 -22.56
C ASN A 294 -23.21 2.06 -23.72
N GLU A 295 -21.98 2.59 -23.78
CA GLU A 295 -21.01 2.29 -24.83
C GLU A 295 -19.59 2.30 -24.24
N PHE A 296 -18.67 1.62 -24.92
CA PHE A 296 -17.26 1.69 -24.57
C PHE A 296 -16.70 3.06 -25.02
N PRO A 297 -16.02 3.80 -24.12
CA PRO A 297 -15.31 5.03 -24.51
C PRO A 297 -14.25 4.78 -25.59
N GLU A 298 -14.00 5.79 -26.42
CA GLU A 298 -13.06 5.69 -27.55
C GLU A 298 -11.65 5.25 -27.13
N TYR A 299 -11.18 5.64 -25.93
CA TYR A 299 -9.87 5.24 -25.42
C TYR A 299 -9.76 3.73 -25.10
N LEU A 300 -10.87 2.96 -25.05
CA LEU A 300 -10.86 1.51 -24.89
C LEU A 300 -10.82 0.75 -26.22
N LYS A 301 -10.90 1.42 -27.35
CA LYS A 301 -11.07 0.82 -28.67
C LYS A 301 -10.02 -0.23 -29.03
N GLU A 302 -8.75 0.01 -28.66
CA GLU A 302 -7.66 -0.94 -28.93
C GLU A 302 -7.81 -2.28 -28.19
N ASN A 303 -8.53 -2.27 -27.08
CA ASN A 303 -8.79 -3.47 -26.27
C ASN A 303 -10.14 -4.14 -26.61
N ILE A 304 -10.89 -3.64 -27.59
CA ILE A 304 -12.14 -4.25 -28.02
C ILE A 304 -11.87 -5.29 -29.13
N LYS A 305 -12.30 -6.53 -28.89
CA LYS A 305 -12.26 -7.61 -29.86
C LYS A 305 -13.63 -8.27 -30.01
N ASN A 306 -14.13 -8.34 -31.22
CA ASN A 306 -15.47 -8.92 -31.51
C ASN A 306 -16.59 -8.31 -30.63
N GLY A 307 -16.57 -6.97 -30.44
CA GLY A 307 -17.57 -6.26 -29.65
C GLY A 307 -17.49 -6.45 -28.13
N LYS A 308 -16.41 -7.05 -27.64
CA LYS A 308 -16.17 -7.28 -26.20
C LYS A 308 -14.86 -6.63 -25.76
N LEU A 309 -14.84 -6.10 -24.54
CA LEU A 309 -13.65 -5.53 -23.94
C LEU A 309 -12.77 -6.65 -23.40
N MET A 310 -11.49 -6.64 -23.78
CA MET A 310 -10.44 -7.51 -23.28
C MET A 310 -9.70 -6.81 -22.15
N GLU A 311 -10.21 -6.90 -20.93
CA GLU A 311 -9.63 -6.23 -19.76
C GLU A 311 -8.49 -7.06 -19.18
N TYR A 312 -7.23 -6.62 -19.35
CA TYR A 312 -6.04 -7.32 -18.85
C TYR A 312 -5.82 -7.12 -17.35
N ALA A 313 -6.84 -7.42 -16.58
CA ALA A 313 -6.84 -7.31 -15.13
C ALA A 313 -6.24 -8.53 -14.41
N ASN A 314 -5.80 -9.55 -15.14
CA ASN A 314 -5.26 -10.77 -14.54
C ASN A 314 -3.77 -10.89 -14.81
N GLY A 315 -3.04 -11.39 -13.80
CA GLY A 315 -1.61 -11.67 -13.93
C GLY A 315 -1.09 -12.67 -12.92
N GLU A 316 -0.09 -13.42 -13.34
CA GLU A 316 0.66 -14.36 -12.51
C GLU A 316 2.16 -14.08 -12.70
N MET A 317 2.92 -14.10 -11.63
CA MET A 317 4.37 -14.03 -11.66
C MET A 317 4.97 -15.08 -10.73
N THR A 318 6.08 -15.70 -11.18
CA THR A 318 6.95 -16.54 -10.36
C THR A 318 8.33 -15.91 -10.34
N TYR A 319 8.87 -15.72 -9.17
CA TYR A 319 10.19 -15.11 -8.97
C TYR A 319 10.88 -15.70 -7.74
N LYS A 320 12.19 -15.48 -7.62
CA LYS A 320 12.90 -15.71 -6.37
C LYS A 320 13.12 -14.38 -5.66
N LEU A 321 12.93 -14.36 -4.35
CA LEU A 321 13.29 -13.28 -3.47
C LEU A 321 14.32 -13.79 -2.47
N LYS A 322 15.54 -13.27 -2.51
CA LYS A 322 16.67 -13.79 -1.71
C LYS A 322 16.82 -15.33 -1.82
N GLY A 323 16.61 -15.87 -3.04
CA GLY A 323 16.67 -17.30 -3.34
C GLY A 323 15.36 -18.08 -3.03
N VAL A 324 14.44 -17.53 -2.27
CA VAL A 324 13.14 -18.16 -1.96
C VAL A 324 12.20 -18.06 -3.15
N SER A 325 11.65 -19.19 -3.60
CA SER A 325 10.70 -19.25 -4.70
C SER A 325 9.32 -18.74 -4.25
N VAL A 326 8.78 -17.76 -4.97
CA VAL A 326 7.52 -17.08 -4.70
C VAL A 326 6.65 -17.13 -5.95
N LYS A 327 5.35 -17.35 -5.74
CA LYS A 327 4.34 -17.23 -6.80
C LYS A 327 3.23 -16.29 -6.33
N VAL A 328 2.87 -15.34 -7.19
CA VAL A 328 1.80 -14.36 -6.95
C VAL A 328 0.82 -14.40 -8.12
N THR A 329 -0.47 -14.48 -7.83
CA THR A 329 -1.54 -14.45 -8.84
C THR A 329 -2.62 -13.46 -8.42
N ALA A 330 -2.96 -12.54 -9.30
CA ALA A 330 -4.08 -11.62 -9.17
C ALA A 330 -5.09 -11.87 -10.29
N GLU A 331 -6.35 -12.07 -9.93
CA GLU A 331 -7.44 -12.28 -10.88
C GLU A 331 -8.59 -11.31 -10.64
N TRP A 332 -9.20 -10.88 -11.72
CA TRP A 332 -10.47 -10.17 -11.72
C TRP A 332 -11.50 -10.92 -12.55
N LYS A 333 -12.67 -11.13 -11.99
CA LYS A 333 -13.83 -11.71 -12.70
C LYS A 333 -14.93 -10.67 -12.77
N TYR A 334 -15.88 -10.85 -13.67
CA TYR A 334 -16.98 -9.89 -13.81
C TYR A 334 -17.79 -9.77 -12.53
N LYS A 335 -18.39 -10.88 -12.07
CA LYS A 335 -19.33 -10.88 -10.94
C LYS A 335 -19.14 -12.11 -10.07
N ALA A 336 -19.21 -11.93 -8.77
CA ALA A 336 -19.23 -13.03 -7.83
C ALA A 336 -20.57 -13.79 -7.92
N PRO A 337 -20.58 -15.12 -7.68
CA PRO A 337 -21.82 -15.86 -7.41
C PRO A 337 -22.60 -15.20 -6.26
N GLU A 338 -23.91 -15.45 -6.21
CA GLU A 338 -24.75 -14.91 -5.16
C GLU A 338 -24.25 -15.34 -3.76
N GLY A 339 -24.17 -14.38 -2.84
CA GLY A 339 -23.64 -14.60 -1.49
C GLY A 339 -22.13 -14.79 -1.41
N ALA A 340 -21.41 -14.71 -2.54
CA ALA A 340 -19.95 -14.80 -2.58
C ALA A 340 -19.29 -13.42 -2.55
N GLY A 341 -18.08 -13.36 -2.00
CA GLY A 341 -17.20 -12.19 -2.00
C GLY A 341 -15.88 -12.48 -2.70
N ASP A 342 -14.94 -11.54 -2.59
CA ASP A 342 -13.56 -11.75 -3.00
C ASP A 342 -12.96 -12.94 -2.28
N THR A 343 -12.08 -13.68 -2.95
CA THR A 343 -11.40 -14.83 -2.37
C THR A 343 -9.90 -14.58 -2.30
N HIS A 344 -9.30 -15.14 -1.26
CA HIS A 344 -7.86 -15.12 -1.07
C HIS A 344 -7.36 -16.48 -0.61
N TYR A 345 -6.21 -16.87 -1.15
CA TYR A 345 -5.45 -18.02 -0.69
C TYR A 345 -4.00 -17.63 -0.58
N SER A 346 -3.39 -17.95 0.55
CA SER A 346 -1.94 -17.89 0.68
C SER A 346 -1.40 -19.08 1.43
N VAL A 347 -0.14 -19.41 1.16
CA VAL A 347 0.63 -20.37 1.94
C VAL A 347 2.07 -19.90 2.06
N THR A 348 2.55 -19.91 3.29
CA THR A 348 3.96 -19.67 3.64
C THR A 348 4.51 -20.97 4.25
N ARG A 349 5.47 -21.61 3.57
CA ARG A 349 5.96 -22.96 3.92
C ARG A 349 7.21 -22.89 4.77
N GLY A 350 7.08 -23.29 6.03
CA GLY A 350 8.19 -23.52 6.94
C GLY A 350 8.69 -24.96 6.90
N THR A 351 9.81 -25.21 7.57
CA THR A 351 10.35 -26.58 7.69
C THR A 351 9.58 -27.43 8.69
N LEU A 352 8.89 -26.84 9.68
CA LEU A 352 8.09 -27.55 10.67
C LEU A 352 6.59 -27.51 10.38
N CYS A 353 6.06 -26.38 9.92
CA CYS A 353 4.65 -26.25 9.52
C CYS A 353 4.49 -25.26 8.37
N ASN A 354 3.32 -25.30 7.75
CA ASN A 354 2.87 -24.31 6.78
C ASN A 354 1.81 -23.41 7.43
N LEU A 355 1.86 -22.14 7.14
CA LEU A 355 0.83 -21.17 7.48
C LEU A 355 -0.02 -20.91 6.22
N GLU A 356 -1.32 -21.14 6.32
CA GLU A 356 -2.24 -20.98 5.20
C GLU A 356 -3.34 -19.99 5.58
N ILE A 357 -3.52 -18.94 4.78
CA ILE A 357 -4.68 -18.05 4.89
C ILE A 357 -5.66 -18.44 3.78
N ARG A 358 -6.90 -18.71 4.16
CA ARG A 358 -7.97 -19.05 3.24
C ARG A 358 -9.12 -18.07 3.43
N GLN A 359 -9.67 -17.61 2.33
CA GLN A 359 -10.88 -16.78 2.29
C GLN A 359 -11.72 -17.26 1.11
N GLY A 360 -12.44 -18.33 1.33
CA GLY A 360 -13.29 -18.98 0.34
C GLY A 360 -14.69 -19.25 0.88
N LYS A 361 -15.43 -20.07 0.16
CA LYS A 361 -16.78 -20.46 0.56
C LYS A 361 -16.81 -21.15 1.92
N ASP A 362 -15.82 -22.01 2.20
CA ASP A 362 -15.74 -22.78 3.46
C ASP A 362 -15.48 -21.87 4.65
N GLU A 363 -14.76 -20.75 4.44
CA GLU A 363 -14.50 -19.72 5.44
C GLU A 363 -15.57 -18.60 5.41
N LYS A 364 -16.67 -18.77 4.66
CA LYS A 364 -17.72 -17.76 4.48
C LYS A 364 -17.15 -16.40 4.01
N TYR A 365 -16.14 -16.47 3.14
CA TYR A 365 -15.41 -15.31 2.59
C TYR A 365 -14.73 -14.42 3.64
N THR A 366 -14.42 -14.98 4.83
CA THR A 366 -13.69 -14.28 5.90
C THR A 366 -12.27 -14.83 5.95
N PRO A 367 -11.22 -13.99 5.92
CA PRO A 367 -9.83 -14.44 6.05
C PRO A 367 -9.66 -15.30 7.30
N THR A 368 -9.13 -16.50 7.13
CA THR A 368 -8.96 -17.47 8.20
C THR A 368 -7.58 -18.12 8.12
N LEU A 369 -6.86 -18.10 9.24
CA LEU A 369 -5.50 -18.65 9.34
C LEU A 369 -5.53 -20.10 9.82
N TYR A 370 -4.86 -20.96 9.07
CA TYR A 370 -4.61 -22.36 9.40
C TYR A 370 -3.13 -22.63 9.59
N ILE A 371 -2.81 -23.48 10.54
CA ILE A 371 -1.45 -24.01 10.77
C ILE A 371 -1.46 -25.49 10.47
N LYS A 372 -0.63 -25.95 9.55
CA LYS A 372 -0.57 -27.34 9.12
C LYS A 372 0.84 -27.89 9.34
N ALA A 373 0.97 -28.80 10.30
CA ALA A 373 2.23 -29.47 10.59
C ALA A 373 2.75 -30.26 9.39
N ASN A 374 4.04 -30.21 9.15
CA ASN A 374 4.70 -31.05 8.15
C ASN A 374 4.86 -32.48 8.66
N LYS A 375 5.03 -33.43 7.72
CA LYS A 375 5.29 -34.81 8.05
C LYS A 375 6.60 -34.94 8.88
N GLY A 376 6.53 -35.61 10.02
CA GLY A 376 7.70 -35.80 10.90
C GLY A 376 7.90 -34.71 11.95
N THR A 377 7.09 -33.63 11.94
CA THR A 377 7.14 -32.61 13.00
C THR A 377 6.67 -33.20 14.34
N ASN A 378 7.38 -32.86 15.42
CA ASN A 378 6.96 -33.23 16.78
C ASN A 378 5.72 -32.43 17.19
N LEU A 379 4.56 -33.06 17.13
CA LEU A 379 3.27 -32.41 17.40
C LEU A 379 3.12 -31.94 18.85
N ALA A 380 3.79 -32.58 19.82
CA ALA A 380 3.73 -32.13 21.21
C ALA A 380 4.45 -30.79 21.40
N ILE A 381 5.62 -30.61 20.79
CA ILE A 381 6.34 -29.34 20.79
C ILE A 381 5.53 -28.30 20.03
N LEU A 382 5.05 -28.62 18.81
CA LEU A 382 4.27 -27.69 18.00
C LEU A 382 3.01 -27.20 18.74
N ASN A 383 2.27 -28.08 19.41
CA ASN A 383 1.11 -27.71 20.21
C ASN A 383 1.48 -26.74 21.34
N SER A 384 2.58 -26.99 22.05
CA SER A 384 3.05 -26.11 23.12
C SER A 384 3.39 -24.72 22.60
N GLU A 385 4.07 -24.65 21.46
CA GLU A 385 4.43 -23.38 20.82
C GLU A 385 3.19 -22.63 20.30
N LEU A 386 2.22 -23.33 19.71
CA LEU A 386 0.96 -22.75 19.30
C LEU A 386 0.14 -22.19 20.48
N GLU A 387 0.10 -22.93 21.60
CA GLU A 387 -0.55 -22.46 22.82
C GLU A 387 0.08 -21.15 23.31
N ASN A 388 1.42 -21.09 23.33
CA ASN A 388 2.14 -19.90 23.74
C ASN A 388 1.95 -18.71 22.78
N ALA A 389 2.04 -18.95 21.46
CA ALA A 389 1.99 -17.90 20.45
C ALA A 389 0.58 -17.35 20.21
N ILE A 390 -0.43 -18.18 20.34
CA ILE A 390 -1.82 -17.83 20.02
C ILE A 390 -2.63 -17.58 21.30
N VAL A 391 -2.79 -18.59 22.16
CA VAL A 391 -3.71 -18.50 23.30
C VAL A 391 -3.19 -17.55 24.38
N LYS A 392 -1.87 -17.52 24.59
CA LYS A 392 -1.19 -16.63 25.54
C LYS A 392 -0.67 -15.33 24.88
N ASN A 393 -1.11 -15.02 23.66
CA ASN A 393 -0.70 -13.79 22.97
C ASN A 393 -1.16 -12.56 23.78
N LYS A 394 -0.19 -11.70 24.14
CA LYS A 394 -0.46 -10.51 24.95
C LYS A 394 -0.88 -9.31 24.13
N THR A 395 -0.50 -9.25 22.86
CA THR A 395 -0.83 -8.17 21.94
C THR A 395 -2.25 -8.34 21.37
N ASN A 396 -2.54 -9.56 20.88
CA ASN A 396 -3.83 -9.90 20.29
C ASN A 396 -4.57 -10.86 21.24
N THR A 397 -5.21 -10.32 22.28
CA THR A 397 -5.84 -11.12 23.33
C THR A 397 -7.16 -11.75 22.89
N GLY A 398 -7.42 -12.97 23.39
CA GLY A 398 -8.66 -13.70 23.14
C GLY A 398 -8.62 -14.56 21.88
N LEU A 399 -7.45 -14.71 21.25
CA LEU A 399 -7.25 -15.71 20.21
C LEU A 399 -7.37 -17.13 20.79
N SER A 400 -7.87 -18.07 20.00
CA SER A 400 -7.93 -19.49 20.39
C SER A 400 -7.63 -20.40 19.21
N LEU A 401 -7.40 -21.69 19.50
CA LEU A 401 -7.09 -22.71 18.50
C LEU A 401 -8.22 -23.74 18.43
N GLU A 402 -8.69 -23.97 17.22
CA GLU A 402 -9.61 -25.06 16.87
C GLU A 402 -8.82 -26.16 16.16
N LYS A 403 -8.77 -27.36 16.75
CA LYS A 403 -8.11 -28.50 16.13
C LYS A 403 -9.00 -29.13 15.06
N ILE A 404 -8.63 -28.98 13.81
CA ILE A 404 -9.40 -29.52 12.67
C ILE A 404 -9.13 -31.02 12.47
N ASN A 405 -7.87 -31.44 12.62
CA ASN A 405 -7.45 -32.84 12.58
C ASN A 405 -6.13 -33.03 13.34
N ALA A 406 -5.51 -34.21 13.22
CA ALA A 406 -4.28 -34.54 13.95
C ALA A 406 -3.11 -33.56 13.73
N SER A 407 -3.04 -32.93 12.55
CA SER A 407 -1.91 -32.09 12.13
C SER A 407 -2.32 -30.68 11.67
N THR A 408 -3.58 -30.28 11.87
CA THR A 408 -4.08 -28.98 11.37
C THR A 408 -4.90 -28.27 12.45
N TRP A 409 -4.58 -27.00 12.65
CA TRP A 409 -5.30 -26.07 13.54
C TRP A 409 -5.80 -24.87 12.75
N LYS A 410 -6.92 -24.34 13.17
CA LYS A 410 -7.48 -23.08 12.74
C LYS A 410 -7.39 -22.07 13.88
N VAL A 411 -7.02 -20.84 13.58
CA VAL A 411 -7.02 -19.76 14.56
C VAL A 411 -8.41 -19.13 14.60
N SER A 412 -9.02 -19.14 15.77
CA SER A 412 -10.27 -18.39 16.02
C SER A 412 -9.92 -17.00 16.48
N ILE A 413 -10.36 -16.00 15.71
CA ILE A 413 -10.04 -14.59 15.87
C ILE A 413 -11.29 -13.85 16.34
N PRO A 414 -11.26 -13.13 17.48
CA PRO A 414 -12.37 -12.29 17.95
C PRO A 414 -12.78 -11.22 16.94
N GLU A 415 -14.07 -10.92 16.88
CA GLU A 415 -14.64 -9.93 15.93
C GLU A 415 -14.00 -8.53 16.05
N LYS A 416 -13.57 -8.12 17.23
CA LYS A 416 -12.90 -6.83 17.45
C LYS A 416 -11.64 -6.60 16.59
N TYR A 417 -11.03 -7.66 16.07
CA TYR A 417 -9.86 -7.60 15.18
C TYR A 417 -10.21 -7.64 13.70
N LYS A 418 -11.44 -8.00 13.34
CA LYS A 418 -11.92 -8.11 11.97
C LYS A 418 -12.49 -6.77 11.49
N VAL A 419 -11.67 -5.75 11.52
CA VAL A 419 -12.10 -4.36 11.30
C VAL A 419 -12.34 -3.97 9.84
N GLY A 420 -11.88 -4.79 8.90
CA GLY A 420 -12.09 -4.60 7.46
C GLY A 420 -11.19 -3.54 6.81
N HIS A 421 -11.16 -3.60 5.48
CA HIS A 421 -10.25 -2.84 4.64
C HIS A 421 -10.29 -1.32 4.85
N GLU A 422 -11.47 -0.73 5.05
CA GLU A 422 -11.58 0.73 5.24
C GLU A 422 -10.94 1.22 6.55
N ALA A 423 -10.98 0.40 7.63
CA ALA A 423 -10.30 0.74 8.87
C ALA A 423 -8.77 0.64 8.74
N HIS A 424 -8.28 -0.24 7.87
CA HIS A 424 -6.85 -0.37 7.60
C HIS A 424 -6.26 0.92 6.99
N PHE A 425 -7.04 1.71 6.24
CA PHE A 425 -6.61 3.05 5.81
C PHE A 425 -6.31 3.97 6.99
N GLY A 426 -7.16 3.93 8.02
CA GLY A 426 -6.92 4.68 9.26
C GLY A 426 -5.59 4.28 9.91
N GLN A 427 -5.33 2.97 10.02
CA GLN A 427 -4.09 2.44 10.59
C GLN A 427 -2.84 2.84 9.78
N VAL A 428 -2.92 2.83 8.42
CA VAL A 428 -1.85 3.35 7.57
C VAL A 428 -1.63 4.84 7.82
N THR A 429 -2.72 5.61 7.91
CA THR A 429 -2.64 7.07 8.16
C THR A 429 -2.00 7.36 9.51
N GLU A 430 -2.41 6.67 10.58
CA GLU A 430 -1.81 6.78 11.92
C GLU A 430 -0.31 6.44 11.90
N LYS A 431 0.05 5.37 11.17
CA LYS A 431 1.45 4.98 11.02
C LYS A 431 2.28 6.04 10.30
N PHE A 432 1.73 6.62 9.22
CA PHE A 432 2.38 7.70 8.48
C PHE A 432 2.53 8.97 9.32
N LEU A 433 1.54 9.33 10.13
CA LEU A 433 1.63 10.44 11.09
C LEU A 433 2.75 10.21 12.11
N GLY A 434 2.94 8.97 12.57
CA GLY A 434 4.09 8.59 13.39
C GLY A 434 5.42 8.82 12.68
N TYR A 435 5.54 8.40 11.43
CA TYR A 435 6.75 8.61 10.63
C TYR A 435 7.03 10.10 10.36
N LEU A 436 6.01 10.92 10.13
CA LEU A 436 6.18 12.37 10.02
C LEU A 436 6.77 12.95 11.30
N LYS A 437 6.26 12.55 12.46
CA LYS A 437 6.78 12.97 13.77
C LYS A 437 8.23 12.52 13.98
N ASP A 438 8.56 11.29 13.59
CA ASP A 438 9.92 10.74 13.69
C ASP A 438 10.87 11.35 12.65
N GLY A 439 10.34 12.07 11.66
CA GLY A 439 11.08 12.69 10.56
C GLY A 439 11.72 11.70 9.59
N LYS A 440 11.40 10.41 9.69
CA LYS A 440 11.96 9.34 8.85
C LYS A 440 11.07 8.11 8.77
N LEU A 441 11.22 7.36 7.68
CA LEU A 441 10.77 5.98 7.56
C LEU A 441 11.80 5.02 8.16
N PRO A 442 11.42 3.79 8.56
CA PRO A 442 12.37 2.72 8.81
C PRO A 442 13.30 2.48 7.62
N GLU A 443 14.56 2.14 7.86
CA GLU A 443 15.58 2.03 6.81
C GLU A 443 15.22 1.03 5.70
N TRP A 444 14.41 0.03 5.99
CA TRP A 444 13.98 -0.99 5.05
C TRP A 444 12.77 -0.56 4.18
N GLU A 445 11.96 0.44 4.58
CA GLU A 445 10.71 0.78 3.85
C GLU A 445 10.98 1.27 2.43
N VAL A 446 11.86 2.25 2.25
CA VAL A 446 12.14 2.81 0.91
C VAL A 446 12.74 1.76 -0.02
N PRO A 447 13.80 1.02 0.35
CA PRO A 447 14.30 -0.07 -0.49
C PRO A 447 13.24 -1.11 -0.85
N ASN A 448 12.37 -1.47 0.10
CA ASN A 448 11.33 -2.47 -0.12
C ASN A 448 10.19 -1.96 -1.02
N MET A 449 9.80 -0.68 -0.91
CA MET A 449 8.88 -0.05 -1.87
C MET A 449 9.46 -0.08 -3.29
N ILE A 450 10.73 0.30 -3.47
CA ILE A 450 11.42 0.23 -4.77
C ILE A 450 11.45 -1.22 -5.29
N ALA A 451 11.84 -2.18 -4.45
CA ALA A 451 11.91 -3.60 -4.80
C ALA A 451 10.52 -4.17 -5.19
N LYS A 452 9.45 -3.77 -4.50
CA LYS A 452 8.08 -4.14 -4.82
C LYS A 452 7.67 -3.69 -6.22
N TYR A 453 7.84 -2.41 -6.53
CA TYR A 453 7.46 -1.87 -7.83
C TYR A 453 8.40 -2.33 -8.95
N TYR A 454 9.67 -2.59 -8.65
CA TYR A 454 10.57 -3.29 -9.57
C TYR A 454 10.06 -4.69 -9.92
N THR A 455 9.60 -5.45 -8.93
CA THR A 455 9.08 -6.82 -9.13
C THR A 455 7.85 -6.78 -10.04
N THR A 456 6.85 -5.95 -9.75
CA THR A 456 5.60 -5.90 -10.52
C THR A 456 5.81 -5.38 -11.95
N THR A 457 6.61 -4.33 -12.13
CA THR A 457 6.89 -3.77 -13.46
C THR A 457 7.78 -4.69 -14.30
N SER A 458 8.75 -5.39 -13.69
CA SER A 458 9.56 -6.41 -14.36
C SER A 458 8.73 -7.60 -14.80
N ALA A 459 7.79 -8.05 -13.96
CA ALA A 459 6.84 -9.10 -14.31
C ALA A 459 5.95 -8.68 -15.48
N LEU A 460 5.42 -7.45 -15.49
CA LEU A 460 4.63 -6.92 -16.61
C LEU A 460 5.45 -6.89 -17.90
N LYS A 461 6.71 -6.42 -17.83
CA LYS A 461 7.61 -6.38 -18.98
C LYS A 461 7.85 -7.78 -19.55
N LEU A 462 8.01 -8.78 -18.67
CA LEU A 462 8.18 -10.18 -19.09
C LEU A 462 6.89 -10.74 -19.68
N ALA A 463 5.74 -10.55 -19.01
CA ALA A 463 4.44 -11.04 -19.45
C ALA A 463 3.99 -10.48 -20.82
N ARG A 464 4.36 -9.23 -21.14
CA ARG A 464 4.09 -8.62 -22.46
C ARG A 464 4.95 -9.18 -23.58
N LYS A 465 6.08 -9.83 -23.27
CA LYS A 465 6.96 -10.50 -24.25
C LYS A 465 6.55 -11.95 -24.50
N SER A 466 5.89 -12.58 -23.55
CA SER A 466 5.38 -13.96 -23.68
C SER A 466 4.14 -13.94 -24.57
N LYS A 467 4.21 -14.64 -25.73
CA LYS A 467 3.08 -14.73 -26.68
C LYS A 467 1.99 -15.68 -26.18
#